data_f02d21b07095a3a98ddc3cc37737fb29
#
_entry.id   f02d21b07095a3a98ddc3cc37737fb29
#
_cell.length_a   1.000
_cell.length_b   1.000
_cell.length_c   1.000
_cell.angle_alpha   90.00
_cell.angle_beta   90.00
_cell.angle_gamma   90.00
#
_symmetry.space_group_name_H-M   'P 1'
#
loop_
_entity.id
_entity.type
_entity.pdbx_description
1 polymer ?
#
loop_
_entity_poly.entity_id
_entity_poly.type
_entity_poly.pdbx_seq_one_letter_code
_entity_poly.pdbx_strand_id
1 'polypeptide(L)'
;MERAESELHYDSPFHLLIAVILSAQCTDKRVNMHTPQIFARFPSPKELAEASFDEVYQLIKSISFPNNKAMHRIGMAGKLISDFGGEVPSEPAQLETLPGVGRKTANVIASVIYDKPVIAVDTHVFRVSRRIGLSDGSNVEAVESDLTAGFPAHLRGKAHHWLILHGRYVCTARKPKCESCGLQDLCREYRLNNLCL
;
A
#
# COMPACT_ATOMS: atom_id res chain seq x y z
N MET A 1 2.07 -17.24 -9.69
CA MET A 1 1.83 -16.03 -8.85
C MET A 1 1.20 -16.38 -7.48
N GLU A 2 1.47 -17.55 -6.94
CA GLU A 2 0.92 -17.96 -5.63
C GLU A 2 1.50 -17.21 -4.42
N ARG A 3 2.63 -16.51 -4.58
CA ARG A 3 3.30 -15.74 -3.51
C ARG A 3 3.37 -14.25 -3.85
N ALA A 4 2.21 -13.64 -4.05
CA ALA A 4 2.15 -12.19 -4.17
C ALA A 4 2.00 -11.59 -2.75
N GLU A 5 3.10 -11.17 -2.17
CA GLU A 5 3.20 -10.59 -0.83
C GLU A 5 3.77 -9.16 -0.91
N SER A 6 3.71 -8.43 0.18
CA SER A 6 4.36 -7.12 0.29
C SER A 6 5.88 -7.25 0.11
N GLU A 7 6.47 -6.37 -0.70
CA GLU A 7 7.93 -6.27 -0.84
C GLU A 7 8.59 -5.51 0.33
N LEU A 8 7.79 -4.95 1.26
CA LEU A 8 8.28 -4.28 2.47
C LEU A 8 8.67 -5.32 3.53
N HIS A 9 9.81 -5.11 4.19
CA HIS A 9 10.27 -5.93 5.30
C HIS A 9 9.70 -5.39 6.61
N TYR A 10 9.12 -6.27 7.40
CA TYR A 10 8.56 -5.97 8.73
C TYR A 10 8.47 -7.26 9.56
N ASP A 11 8.41 -7.12 10.89
CA ASP A 11 8.30 -8.22 11.85
C ASP A 11 7.13 -8.03 12.84
N SER A 12 6.42 -6.90 12.76
CA SER A 12 5.24 -6.62 13.56
C SER A 12 4.22 -5.76 12.80
N PRO A 13 2.94 -5.74 13.22
CA PRO A 13 1.92 -4.83 12.67
C PRO A 13 2.35 -3.36 12.72
N PHE A 14 2.97 -2.94 13.82
CA PHE A 14 3.49 -1.59 14.00
C PHE A 14 4.62 -1.28 13.01
N HIS A 15 5.54 -2.21 12.80
CA HIS A 15 6.63 -2.05 11.82
C HIS A 15 6.11 -1.99 10.38
N LEU A 16 5.09 -2.79 10.03
CA LEU A 16 4.45 -2.65 8.73
C LEU A 16 3.79 -1.28 8.57
N LEU A 17 3.08 -0.79 9.59
CA LEU A 17 2.45 0.53 9.54
C LEU A 17 3.49 1.64 9.30
N ILE A 18 4.62 1.61 10.00
CA ILE A 18 5.75 2.53 9.74
C ILE A 18 6.23 2.40 8.29
N ALA A 19 6.49 1.18 7.81
CA ALA A 19 7.04 0.94 6.48
C ALA A 19 6.10 1.42 5.38
N VAL A 20 4.78 1.17 5.50
CA VAL A 20 3.78 1.61 4.52
C VAL A 20 3.65 3.13 4.50
N ILE A 21 3.66 3.81 5.65
CA ILE A 21 3.69 5.28 5.68
C ILE A 21 4.98 5.82 5.03
N LEU A 22 6.12 5.14 5.20
CA LEU A 22 7.39 5.51 4.54
C LEU A 22 7.33 5.33 3.03
N SER A 23 6.64 4.32 2.54
CA SER A 23 6.58 3.98 1.12
C SER A 23 5.78 4.99 0.28
N ALA A 24 5.03 5.90 0.91
CA ALA A 24 4.34 6.97 0.19
C ALA A 24 5.35 7.82 -0.62
N GLN A 25 5.25 7.76 -1.95
CA GLN A 25 6.16 8.40 -2.91
C GLN A 25 7.65 8.01 -2.72
N CYS A 26 7.89 6.78 -2.27
CA CYS A 26 9.22 6.20 -2.11
C CYS A 26 9.19 4.74 -2.56
N THR A 27 10.30 4.23 -3.11
CA THR A 27 10.38 2.82 -3.51
C THR A 27 10.52 1.92 -2.30
N ASP A 28 9.92 0.71 -2.35
CA ASP A 28 10.01 -0.27 -1.27
C ASP A 28 11.48 -0.63 -0.96
N LYS A 29 12.33 -0.76 -2.00
CA LYS A 29 13.78 -0.96 -1.83
C LYS A 29 14.41 0.13 -0.95
N ARG A 30 14.08 1.40 -1.18
CA ARG A 30 14.63 2.50 -0.39
C ARG A 30 14.09 2.50 1.04
N VAL A 31 12.82 2.17 1.22
CA VAL A 31 12.22 2.01 2.55
C VAL A 31 12.96 0.92 3.33
N ASN A 32 13.13 -0.26 2.72
CA ASN A 32 13.80 -1.40 3.35
C ASN A 32 15.27 -1.14 3.74
N MET A 33 15.93 -0.16 3.11
CA MET A 33 17.29 0.28 3.52
C MET A 33 17.29 1.06 4.85
N HIS A 34 16.18 1.69 5.21
CA HIS A 34 16.07 2.54 6.40
C HIS A 34 15.35 1.86 7.56
N THR A 35 14.39 1.00 7.27
CA THR A 35 13.54 0.37 8.29
C THR A 35 14.31 -0.41 9.35
N PRO A 36 15.42 -1.13 9.10
CA PRO A 36 16.14 -1.83 10.16
C PRO A 36 16.63 -0.92 11.29
N GLN A 37 17.17 0.26 10.96
CA GLN A 37 17.62 1.23 11.96
C GLN A 37 16.45 1.86 12.71
N ILE A 38 15.32 2.12 12.02
CA ILE A 38 14.10 2.67 12.61
C ILE A 38 13.49 1.66 13.60
N PHE A 39 13.38 0.40 13.21
CA PHE A 39 12.78 -0.64 14.04
C PHE A 39 13.65 -0.97 15.27
N ALA A 40 14.98 -0.98 15.09
CA ALA A 40 15.90 -1.15 16.22
C ALA A 40 15.80 -0.01 17.23
N ARG A 41 15.58 1.23 16.77
CA ARG A 41 15.49 2.40 17.65
C ARG A 41 14.10 2.57 18.25
N PHE A 42 13.04 2.20 17.52
CA PHE A 42 11.64 2.34 17.92
C PHE A 42 10.90 0.99 17.77
N PRO A 43 11.17 0.03 18.67
CA PRO A 43 10.58 -1.31 18.57
C PRO A 43 9.07 -1.34 18.86
N SER A 44 8.55 -0.31 19.57
CA SER A 44 7.13 -0.20 19.85
C SER A 44 6.59 1.24 19.67
N PRO A 45 5.26 1.43 19.69
CA PRO A 45 4.67 2.77 19.66
C PRO A 45 5.15 3.69 20.78
N LYS A 46 5.49 3.14 21.94
CA LYS A 46 5.91 3.94 23.10
C LYS A 46 7.21 4.70 22.82
N GLU A 47 8.24 4.01 22.39
CA GLU A 47 9.54 4.63 22.08
C GLU A 47 9.42 5.68 20.97
N LEU A 48 8.57 5.43 19.98
CA LEU A 48 8.36 6.37 18.89
C LEU A 48 7.55 7.61 19.32
N ALA A 49 6.58 7.44 20.22
CA ALA A 49 5.77 8.56 20.73
C ALA A 49 6.60 9.50 21.65
N GLU A 50 7.61 8.94 22.35
CA GLU A 50 8.53 9.68 23.22
C GLU A 50 9.72 10.30 22.45
N ALA A 51 9.88 9.97 21.17
CA ALA A 51 10.99 10.45 20.35
C ALA A 51 10.88 11.95 20.02
N SER A 52 12.01 12.63 19.95
CA SER A 52 12.06 13.99 19.41
C SER A 52 11.88 13.99 17.88
N PHE A 53 11.36 15.11 17.37
CA PHE A 53 11.26 15.29 15.91
C PHE A 53 12.61 15.10 15.21
N ASP A 54 13.68 15.71 15.76
CA ASP A 54 15.01 15.65 15.15
C ASP A 54 15.56 14.23 15.09
N GLU A 55 15.33 13.42 16.11
CA GLU A 55 15.74 12.02 16.14
C GLU A 55 15.09 11.21 15.02
N VAL A 56 13.77 11.30 14.88
CA VAL A 56 13.03 10.63 13.81
C VAL A 56 13.46 11.16 12.44
N TYR A 57 13.59 12.48 12.31
CA TYR A 57 14.00 13.13 11.07
C TYR A 57 15.37 12.65 10.58
N GLN A 58 16.37 12.57 11.44
CA GLN A 58 17.72 12.11 11.08
C GLN A 58 17.71 10.71 10.46
N LEU A 59 16.86 9.81 10.95
CA LEU A 59 16.74 8.43 10.43
C LEU A 59 16.07 8.38 9.04
N ILE A 60 15.26 9.38 8.69
CA ILE A 60 14.46 9.35 7.45
C ILE A 60 14.75 10.51 6.49
N LYS A 61 15.72 11.37 6.77
CA LYS A 61 16.00 12.59 5.99
C LYS A 61 16.27 12.36 4.51
N SER A 62 16.69 11.16 4.12
CA SER A 62 16.91 10.76 2.72
C SER A 62 15.66 10.21 2.03
N ILE A 63 14.55 10.02 2.77
CA ILE A 63 13.24 9.58 2.25
C ILE A 63 12.44 10.80 1.79
N SER A 64 11.57 10.62 0.79
CA SER A 64 10.72 11.71 0.28
C SER A 64 9.87 12.33 1.39
N PHE A 65 9.79 13.66 1.46
CA PHE A 65 8.98 14.42 2.42
C PHE A 65 9.26 14.08 3.89
N PRO A 66 10.52 14.14 4.36
CA PRO A 66 10.92 13.64 5.67
C PRO A 66 10.26 14.40 6.83
N ASN A 67 10.06 15.73 6.70
CA ASN A 67 9.44 16.55 7.75
C ASN A 67 8.02 16.07 8.08
N ASN A 68 7.15 16.00 7.08
CA ASN A 68 5.77 15.56 7.28
C ASN A 68 5.72 14.10 7.78
N LYS A 69 6.60 13.26 7.25
CA LYS A 69 6.67 11.86 7.67
C LYS A 69 7.17 11.70 9.10
N ALA A 70 8.09 12.52 9.59
CA ALA A 70 8.52 12.48 10.99
C ALA A 70 7.37 12.88 11.93
N MET A 71 6.72 14.02 11.66
CA MET A 71 5.58 14.51 12.46
C MET A 71 4.43 13.48 12.51
N HIS A 72 4.05 12.94 11.34
CA HIS A 72 2.95 11.96 11.27
C HIS A 72 3.25 10.70 12.07
N ARG A 73 4.51 10.22 12.13
CA ARG A 73 4.85 9.00 12.87
C ARG A 73 4.78 9.19 14.36
N ILE A 74 5.31 10.30 14.87
CA ILE A 74 5.23 10.62 16.30
C ILE A 74 3.75 10.76 16.69
N GLY A 75 2.97 11.52 15.92
CA GLY A 75 1.54 11.67 16.14
C GLY A 75 0.75 10.36 16.04
N MET A 76 1.09 9.51 15.06
CA MET A 76 0.50 8.17 14.89
C MET A 76 0.80 7.28 16.11
N ALA A 77 2.04 7.25 16.58
CA ALA A 77 2.44 6.46 17.73
C ALA A 77 1.74 6.95 19.02
N GLY A 78 1.66 8.27 19.23
CA GLY A 78 0.91 8.86 20.33
C GLY A 78 -0.57 8.46 20.30
N LYS A 79 -1.20 8.51 19.10
CA LYS A 79 -2.60 8.14 18.94
C LYS A 79 -2.84 6.62 19.10
N LEU A 80 -1.89 5.77 18.69
CA LEU A 80 -1.97 4.34 18.99
C LEU A 80 -2.02 4.09 20.49
N ILE A 81 -1.23 4.80 21.27
CA ILE A 81 -1.20 4.64 22.73
C ILE A 81 -2.51 5.15 23.35
N SER A 82 -2.94 6.38 23.00
CA SER A 82 -4.10 7.01 23.63
C SER A 82 -5.42 6.32 23.30
N ASP A 83 -5.62 5.93 22.02
CA ASP A 83 -6.91 5.50 21.52
C ASP A 83 -7.02 3.98 21.36
N PHE A 84 -5.88 3.29 21.24
CA PHE A 84 -5.82 1.86 20.90
C PHE A 84 -4.91 1.04 21.82
N GLY A 85 -4.50 1.59 22.96
CA GLY A 85 -3.67 0.87 23.95
C GLY A 85 -2.30 0.44 23.45
N GLY A 86 -1.78 1.09 22.41
CA GLY A 86 -0.51 0.74 21.77
C GLY A 86 -0.60 -0.32 20.68
N GLU A 87 -1.80 -0.84 20.41
CA GLU A 87 -2.04 -1.83 19.37
C GLU A 87 -2.45 -1.18 18.04
N VAL A 88 -2.09 -1.81 16.92
CA VAL A 88 -2.56 -1.36 15.59
C VAL A 88 -3.98 -1.86 15.38
N PRO A 89 -4.98 -0.97 15.14
CA PRO A 89 -6.35 -1.41 14.96
C PRO A 89 -6.56 -2.19 13.66
N SER A 90 -7.53 -3.11 13.65
CA SER A 90 -7.81 -3.96 12.49
C SER A 90 -8.79 -3.35 11.49
N GLU A 91 -9.63 -2.40 11.92
CA GLU A 91 -10.67 -1.82 11.08
C GLU A 91 -10.12 -0.65 10.25
N PRO A 92 -10.36 -0.63 8.91
CA PRO A 92 -9.89 0.46 8.05
C PRO A 92 -10.30 1.85 8.54
N ALA A 93 -11.53 2.00 9.02
CA ALA A 93 -12.02 3.29 9.53
C ALA A 93 -11.25 3.78 10.76
N GLN A 94 -10.80 2.87 11.63
CA GLN A 94 -9.96 3.22 12.78
C GLN A 94 -8.53 3.56 12.34
N LEU A 95 -7.97 2.79 11.39
CA LEU A 95 -6.66 3.06 10.82
C LEU A 95 -6.60 4.43 10.15
N GLU A 96 -7.64 4.85 9.43
CA GLU A 96 -7.73 6.16 8.78
C GLU A 96 -7.73 7.34 9.77
N THR A 97 -8.02 7.10 11.05
CA THR A 97 -7.91 8.16 12.08
C THR A 97 -6.47 8.46 12.46
N LEU A 98 -5.52 7.58 12.14
CA LEU A 98 -4.11 7.72 12.50
C LEU A 98 -3.42 8.76 11.60
N PRO A 99 -2.62 9.69 12.16
CA PRO A 99 -1.85 10.65 11.39
C PRO A 99 -0.98 10.01 10.30
N GLY A 100 -1.13 10.45 9.05
CA GLY A 100 -0.38 9.93 7.90
C GLY A 100 -0.93 8.63 7.30
N VAL A 101 -2.04 8.14 7.80
CA VAL A 101 -2.74 6.95 7.27
C VAL A 101 -3.96 7.39 6.49
N GLY A 102 -3.90 7.27 5.18
CA GLY A 102 -5.06 7.45 4.30
C GLY A 102 -5.69 6.10 3.94
N ARG A 103 -6.83 6.11 3.23
CA ARG A 103 -7.62 4.93 2.84
C ARG A 103 -6.79 3.80 2.22
N LYS A 104 -5.90 4.13 1.28
CA LYS A 104 -5.01 3.11 0.67
C LYS A 104 -4.14 2.42 1.72
N THR A 105 -3.53 3.18 2.62
CA THR A 105 -2.67 2.63 3.68
C THR A 105 -3.48 1.79 4.66
N ALA A 106 -4.65 2.27 5.08
CA ALA A 106 -5.56 1.54 5.95
C ALA A 106 -5.96 0.18 5.35
N ASN A 107 -6.36 0.16 4.08
CA ASN A 107 -6.72 -1.08 3.39
C ASN A 107 -5.53 -2.05 3.26
N VAL A 108 -4.31 -1.55 3.00
CA VAL A 108 -3.11 -2.40 2.97
C VAL A 108 -2.86 -3.05 4.33
N ILE A 109 -2.87 -2.28 5.42
CA ILE A 109 -2.66 -2.80 6.78
C ILE A 109 -3.76 -3.81 7.15
N ALA A 110 -5.02 -3.45 6.94
CA ALA A 110 -6.15 -4.32 7.26
C ALA A 110 -6.10 -5.65 6.50
N SER A 111 -5.73 -5.60 5.21
CA SER A 111 -5.61 -6.80 4.39
C SER A 111 -4.40 -7.66 4.74
N VAL A 112 -3.22 -7.06 4.90
CA VAL A 112 -1.96 -7.81 5.07
C VAL A 112 -1.82 -8.41 6.46
N ILE A 113 -2.25 -7.67 7.50
CA ILE A 113 -2.07 -8.11 8.90
C ILE A 113 -3.29 -8.87 9.42
N TYR A 114 -4.49 -8.45 9.03
CA TYR A 114 -5.74 -8.93 9.62
C TYR A 114 -6.62 -9.71 8.65
N ASP A 115 -6.11 -10.02 7.45
CA ASP A 115 -6.84 -10.75 6.41
C ASP A 115 -8.24 -10.17 6.11
N LYS A 116 -8.40 -8.84 6.32
CA LYS A 116 -9.67 -8.18 6.00
C LYS A 116 -9.93 -8.23 4.50
N PRO A 117 -11.16 -8.51 4.07
CA PRO A 117 -11.52 -8.67 2.67
C PRO A 117 -11.66 -7.32 1.95
N VAL A 118 -10.63 -6.50 1.99
CA VAL A 118 -10.53 -5.18 1.36
C VAL A 118 -9.50 -5.17 0.24
N ILE A 119 -9.66 -4.27 -0.73
CA ILE A 119 -8.69 -4.05 -1.81
C ILE A 119 -8.17 -2.63 -1.71
N ALA A 120 -6.86 -2.48 -1.58
CA ALA A 120 -6.25 -1.15 -1.70
C ALA A 120 -6.07 -0.80 -3.18
N VAL A 121 -6.44 0.42 -3.58
CA VAL A 121 -6.26 0.90 -4.95
C VAL A 121 -5.17 1.96 -4.98
N ASP A 122 -4.06 1.62 -5.62
CA ASP A 122 -2.98 2.54 -5.94
C ASP A 122 -2.98 2.89 -7.44
N THR A 123 -2.00 3.65 -7.89
CA THR A 123 -1.87 4.04 -9.31
C THR A 123 -1.67 2.86 -10.24
N HIS A 124 -1.06 1.75 -9.78
CA HIS A 124 -0.90 0.52 -10.56
C HIS A 124 -2.22 -0.23 -10.66
N VAL A 125 -2.86 -0.48 -9.53
CA VAL A 125 -4.16 -1.14 -9.45
C VAL A 125 -5.19 -0.37 -10.27
N PHE A 126 -5.29 0.95 -10.08
CA PHE A 126 -6.19 1.82 -10.83
C PHE A 126 -6.01 1.67 -12.35
N ARG A 127 -4.78 1.81 -12.83
CA ARG A 127 -4.46 1.71 -14.26
C ARG A 127 -4.75 0.33 -14.82
N VAL A 128 -4.27 -0.71 -14.15
CA VAL A 128 -4.39 -2.09 -14.62
C VAL A 128 -5.84 -2.52 -14.67
N SER A 129 -6.62 -2.24 -13.64
CA SER A 129 -8.04 -2.61 -13.57
C SER A 129 -8.86 -2.01 -14.72
N ARG A 130 -8.60 -0.74 -15.04
CA ARG A 130 -9.27 -0.07 -16.15
C ARG A 130 -8.83 -0.62 -17.51
N ARG A 131 -7.54 -0.87 -17.71
CA ARG A 131 -7.00 -1.42 -18.96
C ARG A 131 -7.50 -2.83 -19.25
N ILE A 132 -7.50 -3.69 -18.24
CA ILE A 132 -7.99 -5.06 -18.41
C ILE A 132 -9.51 -5.08 -18.62
N GLY A 133 -10.24 -4.12 -18.03
CA GLY A 133 -11.70 -4.05 -18.06
C GLY A 133 -12.36 -4.62 -16.80
N LEU A 134 -11.65 -4.64 -15.68
CA LEU A 134 -12.21 -5.01 -14.37
C LEU A 134 -13.01 -3.87 -13.74
N SER A 135 -12.81 -2.62 -14.21
CA SER A 135 -13.52 -1.45 -13.72
C SER A 135 -13.59 -0.36 -14.80
N ASP A 136 -14.69 0.37 -14.81
CA ASP A 136 -14.88 1.59 -15.58
C ASP A 136 -14.81 2.85 -14.71
N GLY A 137 -14.54 2.68 -13.41
CA GLY A 137 -14.49 3.75 -12.44
C GLY A 137 -13.52 4.88 -12.83
N SER A 138 -13.98 6.12 -12.68
CA SER A 138 -13.21 7.32 -13.01
C SER A 138 -12.31 7.81 -11.89
N ASN A 139 -12.52 7.34 -10.66
CA ASN A 139 -11.75 7.66 -9.47
C ASN A 139 -11.39 6.39 -8.68
N VAL A 140 -10.56 6.56 -7.66
CA VAL A 140 -10.04 5.44 -6.84
C VAL A 140 -11.16 4.71 -6.11
N GLU A 141 -12.12 5.43 -5.58
CA GLU A 141 -13.25 4.88 -4.80
C GLU A 141 -14.17 4.02 -5.67
N ALA A 142 -14.45 4.46 -6.88
CA ALA A 142 -15.26 3.70 -7.85
C ALA A 142 -14.53 2.40 -8.25
N VAL A 143 -13.22 2.48 -8.55
CA VAL A 143 -12.43 1.29 -8.88
C VAL A 143 -12.37 0.32 -7.68
N GLU A 144 -12.20 0.82 -6.45
CA GLU A 144 -12.23 -0.01 -5.23
C GLU A 144 -13.57 -0.73 -5.08
N SER A 145 -14.68 -0.01 -5.31
CA SER A 145 -16.03 -0.59 -5.27
C SER A 145 -16.21 -1.70 -6.29
N ASP A 146 -15.83 -1.44 -7.55
CA ASP A 146 -15.95 -2.41 -8.64
C ASP A 146 -15.12 -3.68 -8.37
N LEU A 147 -13.87 -3.51 -7.94
CA LEU A 147 -12.99 -4.63 -7.59
C LEU A 147 -13.52 -5.40 -6.38
N THR A 148 -14.06 -4.70 -5.39
CA THR A 148 -14.66 -5.33 -4.20
C THR A 148 -15.89 -6.15 -4.58
N ALA A 149 -16.69 -5.70 -5.51
CA ALA A 149 -17.83 -6.45 -6.04
C ALA A 149 -17.40 -7.63 -6.93
N GLY A 150 -16.34 -7.44 -7.75
CA GLY A 150 -15.88 -8.41 -8.74
C GLY A 150 -15.02 -9.55 -8.17
N PHE A 151 -14.32 -9.35 -7.03
CA PHE A 151 -13.48 -10.38 -6.43
C PHE A 151 -14.14 -11.03 -5.21
N PRO A 152 -14.10 -12.38 -5.11
CA PRO A 152 -14.46 -13.10 -3.89
C PRO A 152 -13.69 -12.57 -2.69
N ALA A 153 -14.34 -12.47 -1.53
CA ALA A 153 -13.77 -11.87 -0.31
C ALA A 153 -12.37 -12.42 0.04
N HIS A 154 -12.20 -13.74 -0.01
CA HIS A 154 -10.94 -14.42 0.32
C HIS A 154 -9.79 -14.19 -0.70
N LEU A 155 -10.08 -13.59 -1.85
CA LEU A 155 -9.07 -13.27 -2.87
C LEU A 155 -8.72 -11.78 -2.93
N ARG A 156 -9.46 -10.89 -2.26
CA ARG A 156 -9.31 -9.44 -2.40
C ARG A 156 -7.91 -8.95 -2.05
N GLY A 157 -7.34 -9.40 -0.93
CA GLY A 157 -5.97 -9.07 -0.56
C GLY A 157 -4.94 -9.55 -1.58
N LYS A 158 -5.09 -10.79 -2.08
CA LYS A 158 -4.22 -11.33 -3.13
C LYS A 158 -4.39 -10.59 -4.45
N ALA A 159 -5.62 -10.22 -4.82
CA ALA A 159 -5.91 -9.47 -6.05
C ALA A 159 -5.19 -8.11 -6.07
N HIS A 160 -5.13 -7.41 -4.93
CA HIS A 160 -4.33 -6.19 -4.79
C HIS A 160 -2.87 -6.42 -5.22
N HIS A 161 -2.22 -7.44 -4.67
CA HIS A 161 -0.82 -7.74 -5.00
C HIS A 161 -0.64 -8.21 -6.45
N TRP A 162 -1.54 -9.03 -6.99
CA TRP A 162 -1.50 -9.44 -8.40
C TRP A 162 -1.55 -8.25 -9.35
N LEU A 163 -2.46 -7.31 -9.10
CA LEU A 163 -2.62 -6.12 -9.91
C LEU A 163 -1.44 -5.16 -9.80
N ILE A 164 -0.87 -4.97 -8.60
CA ILE A 164 0.35 -4.18 -8.41
C ILE A 164 1.52 -4.78 -9.18
N LEU A 165 1.82 -6.06 -8.97
CA LEU A 165 2.96 -6.72 -9.61
C LEU A 165 2.82 -6.74 -11.13
N HIS A 166 1.61 -7.01 -11.63
CA HIS A 166 1.31 -6.92 -13.06
C HIS A 166 1.54 -5.49 -13.58
N GLY A 167 1.11 -4.48 -12.84
CA GLY A 167 1.30 -3.07 -13.19
C GLY A 167 2.74 -2.59 -13.12
N ARG A 168 3.56 -3.14 -12.22
CA ARG A 168 4.98 -2.82 -12.09
C ARG A 168 5.82 -3.43 -13.20
N TYR A 169 5.58 -4.70 -13.52
CA TYR A 169 6.52 -5.50 -14.33
C TYR A 169 6.03 -5.80 -15.75
N VAL A 170 4.73 -5.80 -16.00
CA VAL A 170 4.13 -6.13 -17.31
C VAL A 170 3.35 -4.95 -17.87
N CYS A 171 2.23 -4.58 -17.25
CA CYS A 171 1.35 -3.49 -17.74
C CYS A 171 1.84 -2.12 -17.25
N THR A 172 3.06 -1.73 -17.66
CA THR A 172 3.66 -0.45 -17.26
C THR A 172 2.92 0.75 -17.85
N ALA A 173 3.09 1.94 -17.24
CA ALA A 173 2.34 3.12 -17.62
C ALA A 173 2.61 3.57 -19.08
N ARG A 174 3.89 3.63 -19.49
CA ARG A 174 4.29 4.20 -20.78
C ARG A 174 4.51 3.17 -21.87
N LYS A 175 5.08 2.01 -21.52
CA LYS A 175 5.44 0.94 -22.50
C LYS A 175 5.01 -0.41 -21.93
N PRO A 176 3.72 -0.74 -21.96
CA PRO A 176 3.26 -2.05 -21.49
C PRO A 176 3.78 -3.15 -22.41
N LYS A 177 4.15 -4.29 -21.81
CA LYS A 177 4.67 -5.46 -22.52
C LYS A 177 3.53 -6.34 -23.01
N CYS A 178 2.67 -5.80 -23.87
CA CYS A 178 1.44 -6.46 -24.29
C CYS A 178 1.68 -7.77 -25.03
N GLU A 179 2.69 -7.83 -25.92
CA GLU A 179 3.01 -9.00 -26.72
C GLU A 179 3.39 -10.24 -25.90
N SER A 180 3.96 -10.04 -24.71
CA SER A 180 4.31 -11.13 -23.79
C SER A 180 3.36 -11.24 -22.60
N CYS A 181 2.23 -10.53 -22.63
CA CYS A 181 1.27 -10.52 -21.53
C CYS A 181 0.34 -11.74 -21.60
N GLY A 182 0.30 -12.55 -20.55
CA GLY A 182 -0.61 -13.70 -20.47
C GLY A 182 -2.11 -13.35 -20.35
N LEU A 183 -2.47 -12.05 -20.39
CA LEU A 183 -3.86 -11.59 -20.30
C LEU A 183 -4.37 -10.99 -21.61
N GLN A 184 -3.66 -11.14 -22.74
CA GLN A 184 -4.04 -10.54 -24.04
C GLN A 184 -5.50 -10.81 -24.41
N ASP A 185 -5.89 -12.07 -24.37
CA ASP A 185 -7.23 -12.52 -24.80
C ASP A 185 -8.36 -11.98 -23.91
N LEU A 186 -8.05 -11.60 -22.69
CA LEU A 186 -8.99 -11.06 -21.71
C LEU A 186 -8.92 -9.53 -21.61
N CYS A 187 -7.83 -8.91 -22.09
CA CYS A 187 -7.58 -7.49 -21.91
C CYS A 187 -8.42 -6.64 -22.85
N ARG A 188 -9.29 -5.81 -22.25
CA ARG A 188 -10.14 -4.89 -23.02
C ARG A 188 -9.33 -3.92 -23.87
N GLU A 189 -8.32 -3.25 -23.31
CA GLU A 189 -7.49 -2.28 -24.03
C GLU A 189 -6.72 -2.93 -25.17
N TYR A 190 -6.18 -4.14 -24.97
CA TYR A 190 -5.48 -4.87 -26.03
C TYR A 190 -6.40 -5.23 -27.18
N ARG A 191 -7.61 -5.73 -26.90
CA ARG A 191 -8.61 -6.05 -27.93
C ARG A 191 -9.04 -4.82 -28.69
N LEU A 192 -9.33 -3.70 -28.02
CA LEU A 192 -9.74 -2.45 -28.68
C LEU A 192 -8.64 -1.91 -29.60
N ASN A 193 -7.37 -1.98 -29.20
CA ASN A 193 -6.25 -1.50 -30.00
C ASN A 193 -5.94 -2.40 -31.21
N ASN A 194 -6.32 -3.69 -31.17
CA ASN A 194 -6.06 -4.66 -32.25
C ASN A 194 -7.30 -5.00 -33.09
N LEU A 195 -8.48 -4.50 -32.74
CA LEU A 195 -9.70 -4.61 -33.58
C LEU A 195 -9.76 -3.57 -34.72
N CYS A 196 -8.81 -2.62 -34.72
CA CYS A 196 -8.74 -1.57 -35.76
C CYS A 196 -7.62 -1.87 -36.80
N LEU A 197 -7.08 -3.08 -36.84
CA LEU A 197 -6.22 -3.61 -37.88
C LEU A 197 -6.93 -4.73 -38.63
#